data_b138541741022fc2053f88373d0418d5
#
_entry.id   b138541741022fc2053f88373d0418d5
#
_cell.length_a   1.000
_cell.length_b   1.000
_cell.length_c   1.000
_cell.angle_alpha   90.00
_cell.angle_beta   90.00
_cell.angle_gamma   90.00
#
_symmetry.space_group_name_H-M   'P 1'
#
loop_
_entity.id
_entity.type
_entity.pdbx_description
1 polymer ?
#
loop_
_entity_poly.entity_id
_entity_poly.type
_entity_poly.pdbx_seq_one_letter_code
_entity_poly.pdbx_strand_id
1 'polypeptide(L)'
;NSNDPFTCTTVVTIDEAGGEIQVAANGIPNHDFTSTKGCCTNEEDYDWIFPITAVEDSDGSYESGPARGAVAVAVNGVPMFGPEDGPGGDAVALHHKYYHEDRQQIDLGICGGHSAGSTYHYHWDANCILWQPGDGEDISDYDWTKINSSIHSGIIGWSFDGYPIYGLYGWNEVADVVQVKSSYQLKASGQDGYDGTDDWEYIEGLGDLDECNGMFGPTPEYPDGIYHYVSTPISGSSNTHVDTDGSTVEMIGFPYFLMCYHGEATGGPKGGNSQPPPPGIVHPSGILAGIDSLSESWISQHIRQISGAILILIALAVGLLRKRQPET
;
A
#
# COMPACT_ATOMS: atom_id res chain seq x y z
N ASN A 1 -13.13 3.18 14.71
CA ASN A 1 -14.49 2.79 14.34
C ASN A 1 -15.25 2.42 15.61
N SER A 2 -16.31 3.18 15.96
CA SER A 2 -17.05 2.99 17.22
C SER A 2 -17.77 1.64 17.30
N ASN A 3 -17.83 0.89 16.22
CA ASN A 3 -18.54 -0.40 16.13
C ASN A 3 -17.57 -1.57 15.94
N ASP A 4 -16.27 -1.33 15.84
CA ASP A 4 -15.27 -2.36 15.66
C ASP A 4 -14.55 -2.61 16.99
N PRO A 5 -14.66 -3.79 17.58
CA PRO A 5 -14.01 -4.10 18.86
C PRO A 5 -12.53 -4.44 18.70
N PHE A 6 -12.03 -4.56 17.47
CA PHE A 6 -10.69 -5.05 17.19
C PHE A 6 -9.67 -3.90 17.13
N THR A 7 -8.45 -4.24 17.46
CA THR A 7 -7.32 -3.30 17.42
C THR A 7 -6.30 -3.81 16.41
N CYS A 8 -5.74 -2.91 15.60
CA CYS A 8 -4.63 -3.25 14.71
C CYS A 8 -3.49 -3.90 15.48
N THR A 9 -3.07 -5.07 15.03
CA THR A 9 -1.89 -5.77 15.56
C THR A 9 -0.98 -6.19 14.42
N THR A 10 0.30 -5.81 14.51
CA THR A 10 1.32 -6.13 13.50
C THR A 10 2.63 -6.39 14.20
N VAL A 11 3.24 -7.54 13.90
CA VAL A 11 4.56 -7.95 14.43
C VAL A 11 5.48 -8.19 13.26
N VAL A 12 6.61 -7.50 13.24
CA VAL A 12 7.65 -7.65 12.22
C VAL A 12 8.81 -8.43 12.83
N THR A 13 9.23 -9.49 12.16
CA THR A 13 10.40 -10.31 12.53
C THR A 13 11.36 -10.33 11.36
N ILE A 14 12.64 -10.05 11.62
CA ILE A 14 13.70 -10.10 10.62
C ILE A 14 14.46 -11.41 10.82
N ASP A 15 14.42 -12.30 9.82
CA ASP A 15 15.25 -13.51 9.75
C ASP A 15 16.44 -13.25 8.81
N GLU A 16 17.52 -12.72 9.38
CA GLU A 16 18.74 -12.47 8.59
C GLU A 16 19.36 -13.75 8.01
N ALA A 17 19.20 -14.87 8.69
CA ALA A 17 19.77 -16.14 8.23
C ALA A 17 18.97 -16.72 7.06
N GLY A 18 17.66 -16.54 7.07
CA GLY A 18 16.77 -16.91 5.96
C GLY A 18 16.70 -15.84 4.86
N GLY A 19 17.17 -14.61 5.13
CA GLY A 19 17.07 -13.50 4.19
C GLY A 19 15.66 -12.96 4.04
N GLU A 20 14.80 -13.11 5.04
CA GLU A 20 13.38 -12.83 4.99
C GLU A 20 12.92 -11.85 6.08
N ILE A 21 11.95 -11.00 5.73
CA ILE A 21 11.14 -10.26 6.69
C ILE A 21 9.80 -10.98 6.80
N GLN A 22 9.38 -11.26 8.03
CA GLN A 22 8.09 -11.87 8.33
C GLN A 22 7.20 -10.85 9.03
N VAL A 23 5.94 -10.75 8.58
CA VAL A 23 4.94 -9.84 9.14
C VAL A 23 3.72 -10.64 9.55
N ALA A 24 3.55 -10.85 10.86
CA ALA A 24 2.33 -11.41 11.42
C ALA A 24 1.38 -10.27 11.74
N ALA A 25 0.13 -10.35 11.24
CA ALA A 25 -0.84 -9.28 11.39
C ALA A 25 -2.27 -9.80 11.46
N ASN A 26 -3.15 -9.04 12.14
CA ASN A 26 -4.57 -9.38 12.18
C ASN A 26 -5.42 -8.73 11.07
N GLY A 27 -4.80 -8.02 10.13
CA GLY A 27 -5.49 -7.40 9.00
C GLY A 27 -6.44 -6.25 9.37
N ILE A 28 -6.43 -5.80 10.62
CA ILE A 28 -7.22 -4.66 11.05
C ILE A 28 -6.39 -3.38 10.87
N PRO A 29 -6.91 -2.37 10.14
CA PRO A 29 -6.17 -1.14 9.91
C PRO A 29 -5.97 -0.35 11.21
N ASN A 30 -4.92 0.48 11.27
CA ASN A 30 -4.58 1.35 12.39
C ASN A 30 -5.32 2.69 12.38
N HIS A 31 -6.31 2.84 11.51
CA HIS A 31 -7.18 4.01 11.36
C HIS A 31 -8.65 3.58 11.34
N ASP A 32 -9.54 4.53 11.52
CA ASP A 32 -10.96 4.26 11.38
C ASP A 32 -11.30 3.89 9.93
N PHE A 33 -12.24 2.97 9.78
CA PHE A 33 -12.70 2.51 8.47
C PHE A 33 -14.19 2.18 8.55
N THR A 34 -14.82 2.17 7.39
CA THR A 34 -16.21 1.75 7.26
C THR A 34 -16.25 0.40 6.57
N SER A 35 -16.95 -0.55 7.16
CA SER A 35 -17.22 -1.82 6.50
C SER A 35 -18.38 -1.61 5.52
N THR A 36 -18.12 -1.67 4.22
CA THR A 36 -19.07 -1.22 3.21
C THR A 36 -19.90 -2.33 2.58
N LYS A 37 -19.44 -3.57 2.60
CA LYS A 37 -20.22 -4.71 2.08
C LYS A 37 -20.34 -5.82 3.10
N GLY A 38 -21.52 -5.95 3.64
CA GLY A 38 -21.77 -6.90 4.70
C GLY A 38 -21.10 -6.40 5.98
N CYS A 39 -21.60 -6.72 7.09
CA CYS A 39 -20.92 -6.57 8.35
C CYS A 39 -19.80 -7.59 8.34
N CYS A 40 -18.82 -7.38 8.80
CA CYS A 40 -17.98 -6.80 9.77
C CYS A 40 -16.59 -7.34 9.47
N THR A 41 -15.61 -6.49 9.39
CA THR A 41 -14.21 -6.96 9.33
C THR A 41 -13.92 -7.80 10.57
N ASN A 42 -13.38 -8.98 10.36
CA ASN A 42 -12.88 -9.84 11.42
C ASN A 42 -11.36 -9.75 11.50
N GLU A 43 -10.82 -10.14 12.65
CA GLU A 43 -9.39 -10.39 12.73
C GLU A 43 -9.03 -11.61 11.89
N GLU A 44 -7.93 -11.48 11.16
CA GLU A 44 -7.33 -12.53 10.35
C GLU A 44 -6.02 -12.98 11.02
N ASP A 45 -5.48 -14.09 10.58
CA ASP A 45 -4.17 -14.59 11.01
C ASP A 45 -3.22 -14.56 9.82
N TYR A 46 -2.80 -13.36 9.45
CA TYR A 46 -1.85 -13.18 8.37
C TYR A 46 -0.42 -13.43 8.84
N ASP A 47 0.32 -14.18 8.03
CA ASP A 47 1.75 -14.36 8.14
C ASP A 47 2.36 -14.13 6.75
N TRP A 48 2.89 -12.93 6.53
CA TRP A 48 3.49 -12.50 5.28
C TRP A 48 4.99 -12.67 5.34
N ILE A 49 5.59 -13.03 4.21
CA ILE A 49 7.04 -13.03 4.05
C ILE A 49 7.42 -12.23 2.81
N PHE A 50 8.58 -11.59 2.84
CA PHE A 50 9.21 -10.97 1.68
C PHE A 50 10.73 -10.87 1.91
N PRO A 51 11.54 -10.77 0.84
CA PRO A 51 12.99 -10.77 0.98
C PRO A 51 13.50 -9.49 1.66
N ILE A 52 14.53 -9.61 2.49
CA ILE A 52 15.22 -8.45 3.09
C ILE A 52 15.87 -7.59 2.01
N THR A 53 16.38 -8.23 0.97
CA THR A 53 17.03 -7.55 -0.17
C THR A 53 16.30 -7.96 -1.43
N ALA A 54 15.67 -7.01 -2.08
CA ALA A 54 15.09 -7.22 -3.38
C ALA A 54 16.17 -7.59 -4.41
N VAL A 55 15.85 -8.52 -5.27
CA VAL A 55 16.72 -8.96 -6.38
C VAL A 55 16.01 -8.60 -7.66
N GLU A 56 16.64 -7.76 -8.50
CA GLU A 56 16.10 -7.38 -9.79
C GLU A 56 15.90 -8.63 -10.67
N ASP A 57 14.73 -8.72 -11.30
CA ASP A 57 14.48 -9.76 -12.30
C ASP A 57 15.26 -9.43 -13.57
N SER A 58 16.32 -10.20 -13.82
CA SER A 58 17.29 -9.93 -14.88
C SER A 58 16.95 -10.60 -16.21
N ASP A 59 15.87 -11.39 -16.27
CA ASP A 59 15.51 -12.11 -17.50
C ASP A 59 14.68 -11.23 -18.47
N GLY A 60 14.21 -10.08 -18.00
CA GLY A 60 13.46 -9.10 -18.79
C GLY A 60 11.98 -9.45 -18.98
N SER A 61 11.46 -10.34 -18.15
CA SER A 61 10.07 -10.81 -18.19
C SER A 61 9.45 -10.69 -16.80
N TYR A 62 9.06 -9.49 -16.40
CA TYR A 62 8.49 -9.23 -15.08
C TYR A 62 7.26 -10.07 -14.80
N GLU A 63 7.24 -10.72 -13.63
CA GLU A 63 6.10 -11.50 -13.19
C GLU A 63 4.92 -10.57 -12.90
N SER A 64 3.76 -10.86 -13.51
CA SER A 64 2.54 -10.08 -13.27
C SER A 64 2.06 -10.23 -11.82
N GLY A 65 1.77 -9.11 -11.19
CA GLY A 65 1.03 -9.12 -9.93
C GLY A 65 -0.38 -9.69 -10.13
N PRO A 66 -0.96 -10.36 -9.12
CA PRO A 66 -2.34 -10.80 -9.22
C PRO A 66 -3.27 -9.60 -9.35
N ALA A 67 -4.07 -9.55 -10.42
CA ALA A 67 -5.07 -8.49 -10.60
C ALA A 67 -6.09 -8.49 -9.44
N ARG A 68 -6.40 -9.68 -8.89
CA ARG A 68 -7.31 -9.91 -7.75
C ARG A 68 -6.58 -10.65 -6.65
N GLY A 69 -6.33 -9.99 -5.55
CA GLY A 69 -5.60 -10.55 -4.41
C GLY A 69 -4.43 -9.69 -3.99
N ALA A 70 -3.76 -10.11 -2.93
CA ALA A 70 -2.65 -9.36 -2.38
C ALA A 70 -1.44 -9.31 -3.33
N VAL A 71 -0.95 -8.12 -3.58
CA VAL A 71 0.30 -7.85 -4.31
C VAL A 71 1.40 -7.36 -3.37
N ALA A 72 1.01 -6.91 -2.18
CA ALA A 72 1.89 -6.30 -1.20
C ALA A 72 1.26 -6.34 0.19
N VAL A 73 2.02 -5.94 1.18
CA VAL A 73 1.54 -5.73 2.55
C VAL A 73 1.85 -4.29 2.99
N ALA A 74 0.85 -3.61 3.52
CA ALA A 74 1.01 -2.27 4.08
C ALA A 74 1.79 -2.31 5.41
N VAL A 75 2.39 -1.18 5.81
CA VAL A 75 3.17 -1.09 7.06
C VAL A 75 2.36 -1.39 8.32
N ASN A 76 1.04 -1.35 8.24
CA ASN A 76 0.13 -1.75 9.32
C ASN A 76 -0.34 -3.23 9.23
N GLY A 77 0.23 -4.00 8.30
CA GLY A 77 -0.05 -5.43 8.14
C GLY A 77 -1.31 -5.75 7.32
N VAL A 78 -2.02 -4.74 6.84
CA VAL A 78 -3.19 -4.91 5.96
C VAL A 78 -2.72 -5.26 4.55
N PRO A 79 -3.34 -6.24 3.87
CA PRO A 79 -2.98 -6.56 2.50
C PRO A 79 -3.34 -5.42 1.53
N MET A 80 -2.47 -5.18 0.57
CA MET A 80 -2.68 -4.29 -0.57
C MET A 80 -2.97 -5.17 -1.79
N PHE A 81 -4.12 -4.97 -2.40
CA PHE A 81 -4.61 -5.80 -3.50
C PHE A 81 -4.29 -5.19 -4.85
N GLY A 82 -4.28 -6.03 -5.86
CA GLY A 82 -4.26 -5.58 -7.25
C GLY A 82 -5.50 -4.76 -7.62
N PRO A 83 -5.51 -4.19 -8.83
CA PRO A 83 -6.48 -3.16 -9.21
C PRO A 83 -7.91 -3.66 -9.41
N GLU A 84 -8.13 -4.97 -9.50
CA GLU A 84 -9.45 -5.51 -9.77
C GLU A 84 -10.18 -5.97 -8.52
N ASP A 85 -11.50 -5.81 -8.55
CA ASP A 85 -12.40 -6.40 -7.56
C ASP A 85 -12.68 -7.90 -7.83
N GLY A 86 -13.43 -8.52 -6.93
CA GLY A 86 -13.80 -9.93 -7.08
C GLY A 86 -14.47 -10.29 -8.41
N PRO A 87 -15.44 -9.52 -8.95
CA PRO A 87 -16.02 -9.71 -10.28
C PRO A 87 -15.08 -9.44 -11.46
N GLY A 88 -13.99 -8.70 -11.27
CA GLY A 88 -12.98 -8.44 -12.30
C GLY A 88 -13.10 -7.07 -12.96
N GLY A 89 -13.79 -6.14 -12.33
CA GLY A 89 -13.76 -4.75 -12.73
C GLY A 89 -12.67 -3.99 -11.97
N ASP A 90 -12.31 -2.81 -12.47
CA ASP A 90 -11.42 -1.91 -11.76
C ASP A 90 -12.08 -1.40 -10.47
N ALA A 91 -11.45 -1.68 -9.34
CA ALA A 91 -12.03 -1.37 -8.02
C ALA A 91 -12.20 0.14 -7.79
N VAL A 92 -11.28 0.96 -8.30
CA VAL A 92 -11.31 2.40 -8.11
C VAL A 92 -12.21 3.10 -9.11
N ALA A 93 -12.19 2.68 -10.37
CA ALA A 93 -13.11 3.19 -11.38
C ALA A 93 -14.57 2.98 -10.95
N LEU A 94 -14.88 1.81 -10.43
CA LEU A 94 -16.22 1.51 -9.92
C LEU A 94 -16.61 2.34 -8.69
N HIS A 95 -15.65 2.71 -7.85
CA HIS A 95 -15.89 3.57 -6.69
C HIS A 95 -16.08 5.03 -7.08
N HIS A 96 -15.27 5.53 -8.01
CA HIS A 96 -15.31 6.93 -8.44
C HIS A 96 -16.47 7.28 -9.38
N LYS A 97 -17.62 6.64 -9.18
CA LYS A 97 -18.86 6.90 -9.91
C LYS A 97 -18.84 6.56 -11.40
N TYR A 98 -17.87 5.79 -11.87
CA TYR A 98 -17.93 5.17 -13.19
C TYR A 98 -18.96 4.03 -13.25
N TYR A 99 -19.81 3.97 -12.24
CA TYR A 99 -20.78 2.91 -12.02
C TYR A 99 -21.80 2.82 -13.15
N HIS A 100 -21.92 1.64 -13.73
CA HIS A 100 -23.02 1.25 -14.58
C HIS A 100 -24.04 0.39 -13.82
N GLU A 101 -25.32 0.54 -14.13
CA GLU A 101 -26.41 -0.17 -13.42
C GLU A 101 -26.32 -1.70 -13.50
N ASP A 102 -25.62 -2.25 -14.50
CA ASP A 102 -25.40 -3.68 -14.67
C ASP A 102 -24.17 -4.22 -13.91
N ARG A 103 -23.39 -3.34 -13.28
CA ARG A 103 -22.21 -3.71 -12.49
C ARG A 103 -22.43 -3.52 -11.01
N GLN A 104 -21.74 -4.32 -10.22
CA GLN A 104 -21.76 -4.17 -8.78
C GLN A 104 -20.87 -3.02 -8.35
N GLN A 105 -21.46 -1.99 -7.76
CA GLN A 105 -20.70 -0.89 -7.17
C GLN A 105 -19.81 -1.40 -6.04
N ILE A 106 -18.58 -0.91 -6.00
CA ILE A 106 -17.63 -1.10 -4.90
C ILE A 106 -17.56 0.19 -4.11
N ASP A 107 -17.78 0.11 -2.81
CA ASP A 107 -17.58 1.23 -1.92
C ASP A 107 -16.20 1.08 -1.26
N LEU A 108 -15.25 1.91 -1.65
CA LEU A 108 -14.00 2.07 -0.93
C LEU A 108 -14.18 3.07 0.21
N GLY A 109 -13.58 2.79 1.35
CA GLY A 109 -13.53 3.71 2.47
C GLY A 109 -12.54 4.86 2.22
N ILE A 110 -12.44 5.76 3.19
CA ILE A 110 -11.64 6.98 3.15
C ILE A 110 -10.17 6.75 2.73
N CYS A 111 -9.61 5.62 3.15
CA CYS A 111 -8.22 5.24 2.85
C CYS A 111 -8.08 4.35 1.62
N GLY A 112 -9.08 4.27 0.76
CA GLY A 112 -9.03 3.45 -0.44
C GLY A 112 -9.11 1.95 -0.20
N GLY A 113 -9.59 1.54 0.97
CA GLY A 113 -9.79 0.14 1.33
C GLY A 113 -11.23 -0.18 1.71
N HIS A 114 -11.55 -1.46 1.74
CA HIS A 114 -12.86 -1.95 2.17
C HIS A 114 -12.78 -3.36 2.73
N SER A 115 -13.88 -3.82 3.32
CA SER A 115 -14.07 -5.21 3.69
C SER A 115 -14.79 -5.96 2.58
N ALA A 116 -14.14 -7.00 2.04
CA ALA A 116 -14.80 -7.98 1.18
C ALA A 116 -15.04 -9.26 1.97
N GLY A 117 -16.29 -9.58 2.23
CA GLY A 117 -16.63 -10.61 3.20
C GLY A 117 -16.24 -10.15 4.60
N SER A 118 -15.24 -10.79 5.21
CA SER A 118 -14.74 -10.46 6.55
C SER A 118 -13.34 -9.83 6.56
N THR A 119 -12.70 -9.75 5.42
CA THR A 119 -11.29 -9.30 5.31
C THR A 119 -11.20 -7.87 4.81
N TYR A 120 -10.42 -7.03 5.51
CA TYR A 120 -10.13 -5.67 5.07
C TYR A 120 -8.88 -5.65 4.20
N HIS A 121 -8.88 -4.87 3.12
CA HIS A 121 -7.74 -4.67 2.23
C HIS A 121 -7.81 -3.32 1.53
N TYR A 122 -6.65 -2.83 1.07
CA TYR A 122 -6.55 -1.61 0.26
C TYR A 122 -6.56 -1.96 -1.22
N HIS A 123 -7.26 -1.16 -2.03
CA HIS A 123 -7.16 -1.16 -3.49
C HIS A 123 -6.46 0.08 -4.02
N TRP A 124 -6.45 1.17 -3.24
CA TRP A 124 -5.99 2.47 -3.69
C TRP A 124 -5.50 3.31 -2.52
N ASP A 125 -4.76 4.38 -2.81
CA ASP A 125 -4.30 5.42 -1.89
C ASP A 125 -3.47 4.88 -0.72
N ALA A 126 -4.09 4.39 0.34
CA ALA A 126 -3.47 3.91 1.57
C ALA A 126 -2.53 4.94 2.27
N ASN A 127 -2.44 6.18 1.79
CA ASN A 127 -1.56 7.21 2.39
C ASN A 127 -2.06 7.68 3.76
N CYS A 128 -3.33 7.48 4.08
CA CYS A 128 -3.88 7.77 5.42
C CYS A 128 -3.19 6.97 6.54
N ILE A 129 -2.49 5.89 6.22
CA ILE A 129 -1.68 5.13 7.19
C ILE A 129 -0.65 6.03 7.87
N LEU A 130 -0.07 6.97 7.12
CA LEU A 130 0.94 7.91 7.58
C LEU A 130 0.37 9.29 7.96
N TRP A 131 -0.87 9.57 7.61
CA TRP A 131 -1.53 10.83 7.94
C TRP A 131 -2.03 10.84 9.39
N GLN A 132 -1.90 11.96 10.04
CA GLN A 132 -2.42 12.18 11.38
C GLN A 132 -3.34 13.39 11.37
N PRO A 133 -4.58 13.27 11.91
CA PRO A 133 -5.48 14.40 12.02
C PRO A 133 -4.87 15.54 12.85
N GLY A 134 -5.06 16.78 12.40
CA GLY A 134 -4.74 17.99 13.15
C GLY A 134 -5.77 18.30 14.23
N ASP A 135 -5.60 19.45 14.91
CA ASP A 135 -6.54 19.90 15.92
C ASP A 135 -7.93 20.16 15.32
N GLY A 136 -8.92 19.39 15.76
CA GLY A 136 -10.30 19.48 15.33
C GLY A 136 -10.62 18.68 14.07
N GLU A 137 -9.68 17.93 13.56
CA GLU A 137 -9.87 16.94 12.48
C GLU A 137 -9.99 15.53 13.06
N ASP A 138 -10.65 14.65 12.33
CA ASP A 138 -10.64 13.21 12.55
C ASP A 138 -10.32 12.48 11.23
N ILE A 139 -10.28 11.15 11.25
CA ILE A 139 -9.91 10.38 10.06
C ILE A 139 -10.91 10.57 8.91
N SER A 140 -12.15 10.96 9.18
CA SER A 140 -13.17 11.23 8.15
C SER A 140 -12.88 12.51 7.36
N ASP A 141 -11.98 13.34 7.85
CA ASP A 141 -11.50 14.54 7.14
C ASP A 141 -10.33 14.23 6.19
N TYR A 142 -9.84 12.99 6.18
CA TYR A 142 -8.77 12.60 5.27
C TYR A 142 -9.23 12.67 3.81
N ASP A 143 -8.36 13.24 3.01
CA ASP A 143 -8.36 13.21 1.56
C ASP A 143 -6.91 13.16 1.12
N TRP A 144 -6.57 12.44 0.06
CA TRP A 144 -5.18 12.30 -0.40
C TRP A 144 -4.51 13.65 -0.71
N THR A 145 -5.28 14.70 -1.01
CA THR A 145 -4.75 16.07 -1.21
C THR A 145 -4.23 16.71 0.08
N LYS A 146 -4.53 16.15 1.25
CA LYS A 146 -3.99 16.59 2.55
C LYS A 146 -2.60 16.06 2.86
N ILE A 147 -2.10 15.13 2.06
CA ILE A 147 -0.73 14.65 2.20
C ILE A 147 0.24 15.78 1.89
N ASN A 148 1.28 15.91 2.70
CA ASN A 148 2.23 17.02 2.60
C ASN A 148 3.01 16.98 1.28
N SER A 149 2.65 17.86 0.36
CA SER A 149 3.27 18.00 -0.96
C SER A 149 4.65 18.64 -0.97
N SER A 150 5.19 19.01 0.21
CA SER A 150 6.49 19.66 0.32
C SER A 150 7.61 18.69 0.69
N ILE A 151 7.29 17.43 0.95
CA ILE A 151 8.24 16.38 1.32
C ILE A 151 7.99 15.13 0.51
N HIS A 152 9.03 14.34 0.28
CA HIS A 152 8.90 12.99 -0.24
C HIS A 152 8.01 12.17 0.70
N SER A 153 7.05 11.44 0.17
CA SER A 153 6.18 10.57 0.97
C SER A 153 6.98 9.46 1.63
N GLY A 154 6.51 8.98 2.76
CA GLY A 154 7.08 7.81 3.43
C GLY A 154 6.64 6.50 2.78
N ILE A 155 7.25 5.41 3.24
CA ILE A 155 6.88 4.04 2.85
C ILE A 155 5.51 3.71 3.44
N ILE A 156 4.59 3.21 2.61
CA ILE A 156 3.25 2.76 3.00
C ILE A 156 3.13 1.24 3.00
N GLY A 157 4.02 0.53 2.32
CA GLY A 157 4.01 -0.93 2.23
C GLY A 157 5.26 -1.51 1.59
N TRP A 158 5.28 -2.83 1.49
CA TRP A 158 6.28 -3.60 0.78
C TRP A 158 5.62 -4.62 -0.16
N SER A 159 6.10 -4.67 -1.39
CA SER A 159 5.74 -5.69 -2.37
C SER A 159 6.40 -7.03 -2.07
N PHE A 160 5.89 -8.09 -2.65
CA PHE A 160 6.40 -9.44 -2.40
C PHE A 160 7.75 -9.74 -3.08
N ASP A 161 8.24 -8.85 -3.92
CA ASP A 161 9.62 -8.87 -4.43
C ASP A 161 10.61 -8.11 -3.53
N GLY A 162 10.14 -7.53 -2.43
CA GLY A 162 10.96 -6.84 -1.44
C GLY A 162 11.20 -5.35 -1.72
N TYR A 163 10.69 -4.81 -2.81
CA TYR A 163 10.76 -3.36 -3.05
C TYR A 163 9.71 -2.59 -2.25
N PRO A 164 10.07 -1.40 -1.72
CA PRO A 164 9.13 -0.57 -0.97
C PRO A 164 8.09 0.07 -1.89
N ILE A 165 6.91 0.32 -1.31
CA ILE A 165 5.86 1.13 -1.92
C ILE A 165 5.79 2.44 -1.15
N TYR A 166 5.98 3.55 -1.85
CA TYR A 166 5.89 4.90 -1.30
C TYR A 166 4.50 5.51 -1.53
N GLY A 167 4.20 6.53 -0.74
CA GLY A 167 3.04 7.38 -1.01
C GLY A 167 3.24 8.26 -2.25
N LEU A 168 2.26 9.12 -2.50
CA LEU A 168 2.06 9.81 -3.78
C LEU A 168 3.07 10.90 -4.17
N TYR A 169 3.95 11.37 -3.25
CA TYR A 169 4.96 12.38 -3.56
C TYR A 169 6.37 11.79 -3.56
N GLY A 170 7.08 11.99 -4.65
CA GLY A 170 8.46 11.56 -4.83
C GLY A 170 9.35 12.70 -5.32
N TRP A 171 10.64 12.42 -5.52
CA TRP A 171 11.57 13.36 -6.13
C TRP A 171 11.67 13.14 -7.64
N ASN A 172 11.62 14.23 -8.40
CA ASN A 172 11.95 14.21 -9.81
C ASN A 172 13.50 14.23 -10.03
N GLU A 173 13.93 14.24 -11.28
CA GLU A 173 15.36 14.23 -11.67
C GLU A 173 16.19 15.40 -11.11
N VAL A 174 15.55 16.50 -10.73
CA VAL A 174 16.21 17.68 -10.16
C VAL A 174 15.98 17.81 -8.65
N ALA A 175 15.51 16.74 -8.01
CA ALA A 175 15.23 16.62 -6.59
C ALA A 175 14.13 17.58 -6.05
N ASP A 176 13.24 18.05 -6.92
CA ASP A 176 12.01 18.69 -6.49
C ASP A 176 10.97 17.64 -6.10
N VAL A 177 10.20 17.93 -5.05
CA VAL A 177 9.07 17.07 -4.67
C VAL A 177 7.92 17.29 -5.64
N VAL A 178 7.48 16.21 -6.26
CA VAL A 178 6.38 16.20 -7.23
C VAL A 178 5.36 15.13 -6.88
N GLN A 179 4.12 15.33 -7.29
CA GLN A 179 3.15 14.26 -7.30
C GLN A 179 3.48 13.30 -8.44
N VAL A 180 3.80 12.07 -8.08
CA VAL A 180 4.16 11.03 -9.04
C VAL A 180 2.90 10.52 -9.74
N LYS A 181 2.98 10.32 -11.05
CA LYS A 181 1.86 9.97 -11.91
C LYS A 181 2.07 8.63 -12.59
N SER A 182 1.02 7.83 -12.65
CA SER A 182 0.99 6.60 -13.42
C SER A 182 1.14 6.87 -14.92
N SER A 183 1.76 5.94 -15.64
CA SER A 183 1.87 5.95 -17.11
C SER A 183 0.78 5.12 -17.80
N TYR A 184 -0.31 4.83 -17.11
CA TYR A 184 -1.46 4.14 -17.68
C TYR A 184 -2.57 5.11 -18.07
N GLN A 185 -3.29 4.74 -19.12
CA GLN A 185 -4.52 5.41 -19.56
C GLN A 185 -5.56 4.38 -20.01
N LEU A 186 -6.82 4.78 -20.08
CA LEU A 186 -7.84 3.98 -20.75
C LEU A 186 -7.51 3.80 -22.22
N LYS A 187 -7.65 2.59 -22.73
CA LYS A 187 -7.55 2.30 -24.17
C LYS A 187 -8.55 3.13 -24.95
N ALA A 188 -8.20 3.51 -26.18
CA ALA A 188 -9.00 4.42 -26.99
C ALA A 188 -10.42 3.93 -27.24
N SER A 189 -11.38 4.84 -27.14
CA SER A 189 -12.80 4.78 -27.51
C SER A 189 -13.63 3.61 -26.96
N GLY A 190 -14.36 3.88 -25.90
CA GLY A 190 -15.41 2.99 -25.38
C GLY A 190 -14.99 2.18 -24.18
N GLN A 191 -13.78 2.37 -23.69
CA GLN A 191 -13.33 1.79 -22.44
C GLN A 191 -13.64 2.75 -21.29
N ASP A 192 -14.13 2.22 -20.20
CA ASP A 192 -14.58 2.97 -19.03
C ASP A 192 -13.94 2.53 -17.71
N GLY A 193 -12.99 1.58 -17.78
CA GLY A 193 -12.31 0.98 -16.63
C GLY A 193 -13.07 -0.18 -15.99
N TYR A 194 -14.28 -0.49 -16.43
CA TYR A 194 -15.10 -1.53 -15.81
C TYR A 194 -14.63 -2.96 -16.09
N ASP A 195 -13.91 -3.18 -17.16
CA ASP A 195 -13.34 -4.49 -17.49
C ASP A 195 -11.94 -4.70 -16.87
N GLY A 196 -11.63 -3.92 -15.82
CA GLY A 196 -10.41 -4.07 -15.04
C GLY A 196 -9.16 -3.80 -15.88
N THR A 197 -8.15 -4.62 -15.73
CA THR A 197 -6.86 -4.49 -16.43
C THR A 197 -6.99 -4.50 -17.96
N ASP A 198 -8.05 -5.10 -18.51
CA ASP A 198 -8.28 -5.16 -19.96
C ASP A 198 -8.60 -3.80 -20.58
N ASP A 199 -9.08 -2.85 -19.80
CA ASP A 199 -9.42 -1.50 -20.28
C ASP A 199 -8.23 -0.54 -20.29
N TRP A 200 -7.15 -0.88 -19.62
CA TRP A 200 -6.00 0.01 -19.46
C TRP A 200 -4.84 -0.39 -20.36
N GLU A 201 -4.06 0.61 -20.77
CA GLU A 201 -2.80 0.42 -21.50
C GLU A 201 -1.69 1.27 -20.89
N TYR A 202 -0.50 0.68 -20.83
CA TYR A 202 0.72 1.40 -20.48
C TYR A 202 1.24 2.20 -21.69
N ILE A 203 1.63 3.45 -21.44
CA ILE A 203 2.25 4.32 -22.43
C ILE A 203 3.54 4.87 -21.84
N GLU A 204 4.68 4.44 -22.41
CA GLU A 204 6.00 4.91 -21.99
C GLU A 204 6.10 6.45 -22.01
N GLY A 205 6.47 7.05 -20.87
CA GLY A 205 6.65 8.49 -20.73
C GLY A 205 5.36 9.30 -20.64
N LEU A 206 4.20 8.66 -20.48
CA LEU A 206 2.95 9.35 -20.20
C LEU A 206 2.94 9.98 -18.81
N GLY A 207 3.38 9.24 -17.82
CA GLY A 207 3.60 9.65 -16.44
C GLY A 207 5.07 9.52 -16.06
N ASP A 208 5.31 9.28 -14.79
CA ASP A 208 6.65 9.20 -14.21
C ASP A 208 7.13 7.75 -14.02
N LEU A 209 6.20 6.78 -14.09
CA LEU A 209 6.41 5.39 -13.70
C LEU A 209 6.49 4.46 -14.90
N ASP A 210 7.16 3.33 -14.70
CA ASP A 210 7.25 2.25 -15.67
C ASP A 210 5.99 1.37 -15.73
N GLU A 211 6.04 0.28 -16.48
CA GLU A 211 4.92 -0.64 -16.66
C GLU A 211 4.52 -1.41 -15.40
N CYS A 212 5.43 -1.54 -14.42
CA CYS A 212 5.12 -2.13 -13.12
C CYS A 212 4.57 -1.12 -12.11
N ASN A 213 4.45 0.15 -12.48
CA ASN A 213 4.08 1.30 -11.63
C ASN A 213 5.16 1.65 -10.61
N GLY A 214 6.42 1.54 -11.00
CA GLY A 214 7.58 1.87 -10.21
C GLY A 214 8.57 2.75 -10.95
N MET A 215 9.62 3.13 -10.25
CA MET A 215 10.73 3.89 -10.77
C MET A 215 12.01 3.64 -9.96
N PHE A 216 13.17 3.82 -10.60
CA PHE A 216 14.44 3.87 -9.88
C PHE A 216 14.76 5.32 -9.52
N GLY A 217 15.05 5.58 -8.26
CA GLY A 217 15.45 6.91 -7.80
C GLY A 217 15.85 6.95 -6.34
N PRO A 218 16.46 8.07 -5.90
CA PRO A 218 16.75 8.30 -4.50
C PRO A 218 15.45 8.49 -3.71
N THR A 219 15.47 8.05 -2.46
CA THR A 219 14.40 8.28 -1.49
C THR A 219 15.03 8.70 -0.16
N PRO A 220 14.26 9.19 0.83
CA PRO A 220 14.82 9.55 2.13
C PRO A 220 15.56 8.40 2.81
N GLU A 221 15.11 7.16 2.62
CA GLU A 221 15.68 5.96 3.21
C GLU A 221 16.83 5.38 2.37
N TYR A 222 16.81 5.62 1.06
CA TYR A 222 17.79 5.10 0.10
C TYR A 222 18.38 6.25 -0.75
N PRO A 223 19.28 7.06 -0.19
CA PRO A 223 19.78 8.26 -0.87
C PRO A 223 20.63 7.95 -2.11
N ASP A 224 21.15 6.74 -2.22
CA ASP A 224 21.89 6.28 -3.41
C ASP A 224 20.98 5.71 -4.51
N GLY A 225 19.67 5.69 -4.26
CA GLY A 225 18.65 5.16 -5.16
C GLY A 225 18.27 3.71 -4.88
N ILE A 226 17.00 3.43 -5.10
CA ILE A 226 16.40 2.10 -5.09
C ILE A 226 15.25 2.10 -6.10
N TYR A 227 14.97 0.94 -6.69
CA TYR A 227 13.68 0.78 -7.36
C TYR A 227 12.58 0.75 -6.32
N HIS A 228 11.48 1.44 -6.59
CA HIS A 228 10.35 1.51 -5.67
C HIS A 228 9.05 1.74 -6.43
N TYR A 229 7.97 1.20 -5.90
CA TYR A 229 6.62 1.47 -6.38
C TYR A 229 6.06 2.72 -5.71
N VAL A 230 5.04 3.30 -6.34
CA VAL A 230 4.40 4.52 -5.84
C VAL A 230 2.89 4.35 -5.88
N SER A 231 2.20 4.71 -4.78
CA SER A 231 0.75 4.84 -4.79
C SER A 231 0.33 6.01 -5.65
N THR A 232 -0.47 5.77 -6.69
CA THR A 232 -0.81 6.75 -7.70
C THR A 232 -2.30 7.08 -7.71
N PRO A 233 -2.73 8.27 -7.24
CA PRO A 233 -4.13 8.71 -7.33
C PRO A 233 -4.52 9.23 -8.72
N ILE A 234 -3.55 9.70 -9.52
CA ILE A 234 -3.78 10.21 -10.87
C ILE A 234 -2.80 9.64 -11.90
N SER A 235 -3.23 9.65 -13.17
CA SER A 235 -2.42 9.29 -14.32
C SER A 235 -1.73 10.51 -14.93
N GLY A 236 -0.66 10.29 -15.72
CA GLY A 236 -0.05 11.28 -16.61
C GLY A 236 -0.93 11.66 -17.80
N SER A 237 -1.99 10.90 -18.06
CA SER A 237 -2.93 11.20 -19.14
C SER A 237 -3.59 12.57 -18.93
N SER A 238 -3.66 13.36 -20.02
CA SER A 238 -4.45 14.60 -20.04
C SER A 238 -5.92 14.36 -20.34
N ASN A 239 -6.30 13.09 -20.58
CA ASN A 239 -7.67 12.74 -20.84
C ASN A 239 -8.49 12.87 -19.55
N THR A 240 -9.71 13.33 -19.71
CA THR A 240 -10.69 13.38 -18.65
C THR A 240 -11.80 12.37 -18.93
N HIS A 241 -12.39 11.86 -17.89
CA HIS A 241 -13.57 11.03 -17.96
C HIS A 241 -14.81 11.85 -17.58
N VAL A 242 -15.95 11.54 -18.16
CA VAL A 242 -17.23 12.14 -17.78
C VAL A 242 -17.93 11.19 -16.82
N ASP A 243 -18.04 11.63 -15.57
CA ASP A 243 -18.72 10.91 -14.50
C ASP A 243 -20.22 10.71 -14.78
N THR A 244 -20.86 9.78 -14.08
CA THR A 244 -22.30 9.49 -14.19
C THR A 244 -23.20 10.69 -13.86
N ASP A 245 -22.73 11.66 -13.08
CA ASP A 245 -23.43 12.92 -12.79
C ASP A 245 -23.16 14.00 -13.85
N GLY A 246 -22.36 13.71 -14.88
CA GLY A 246 -21.99 14.62 -15.95
C GLY A 246 -20.81 15.54 -15.62
N SER A 247 -20.20 15.40 -14.45
CA SER A 247 -18.96 16.12 -14.12
C SER A 247 -17.78 15.54 -14.88
N THR A 248 -16.74 16.37 -15.09
CA THR A 248 -15.48 15.93 -15.70
C THR A 248 -14.47 15.69 -14.59
N VAL A 249 -13.89 14.51 -14.55
CA VAL A 249 -12.86 14.11 -13.60
C VAL A 249 -11.55 13.81 -14.33
N GLU A 250 -10.44 14.01 -13.64
CA GLU A 250 -9.13 13.62 -14.13
C GLU A 250 -9.02 12.09 -14.21
N MET A 251 -8.15 11.62 -15.09
CA MET A 251 -7.89 10.19 -15.23
C MET A 251 -7.27 9.67 -13.93
N ILE A 252 -7.84 8.60 -13.39
CA ILE A 252 -7.33 7.94 -12.20
C ILE A 252 -6.00 7.24 -12.45
N GLY A 253 -5.25 7.02 -11.39
CA GLY A 253 -3.87 6.53 -11.45
C GLY A 253 -3.75 5.02 -11.41
N PHE A 254 -4.55 4.30 -12.23
CA PHE A 254 -4.34 2.87 -12.42
C PHE A 254 -2.85 2.56 -12.65
N PRO A 255 -2.26 1.50 -12.09
CA PRO A 255 -2.86 0.40 -11.32
C PRO A 255 -2.84 0.61 -9.80
N TYR A 256 -2.72 1.79 -9.33
CA TYR A 256 -2.78 2.26 -7.94
C TYR A 256 -1.58 1.87 -7.09
N PHE A 257 -1.15 0.62 -7.09
CA PHE A 257 0.03 0.13 -6.38
C PHE A 257 1.06 -0.46 -7.35
N LEU A 258 0.79 -1.64 -7.90
CA LEU A 258 1.68 -2.26 -8.88
C LEU A 258 0.92 -3.20 -9.84
N MET A 259 1.47 -3.38 -11.05
CA MET A 259 0.98 -4.33 -12.07
C MET A 259 1.83 -5.58 -12.16
N CYS A 260 3.12 -5.44 -11.94
CA CYS A 260 4.08 -6.52 -12.01
C CYS A 260 5.18 -6.33 -10.97
N TYR A 261 5.92 -7.37 -10.71
CA TYR A 261 7.08 -7.33 -9.84
C TYR A 261 8.32 -7.04 -10.67
N HIS A 262 9.03 -5.98 -10.31
CA HIS A 262 10.32 -5.62 -10.95
C HIS A 262 11.45 -6.54 -10.50
N GLY A 263 11.30 -7.13 -9.33
CA GLY A 263 12.21 -8.11 -8.77
C GLY A 263 11.64 -9.51 -8.74
N GLU A 264 12.47 -10.44 -8.30
CA GLU A 264 12.09 -11.82 -8.05
C GLU A 264 11.02 -11.88 -6.92
N ALA A 265 9.78 -12.18 -7.27
CA ALA A 265 8.68 -12.24 -6.31
C ALA A 265 8.72 -13.52 -5.48
N THR A 266 9.59 -13.54 -4.48
CA THR A 266 9.74 -14.68 -3.55
C THR A 266 8.89 -14.56 -2.30
N GLY A 267 8.23 -13.42 -2.11
CA GLY A 267 7.38 -13.13 -0.96
C GLY A 267 5.93 -13.57 -1.16
N GLY A 268 5.12 -13.32 -0.16
CA GLY A 268 3.68 -13.60 -0.17
C GLY A 268 3.17 -14.12 1.17
N PRO A 269 1.95 -14.70 1.20
CA PRO A 269 1.47 -15.38 2.38
C PRO A 269 2.27 -16.65 2.66
N LYS A 270 2.71 -16.83 3.88
CA LYS A 270 3.50 -18.01 4.31
C LYS A 270 2.66 -19.27 4.15
N GLY A 271 3.14 -20.21 3.35
CA GLY A 271 2.43 -21.46 3.07
C GLY A 271 1.87 -21.60 1.66
N GLY A 272 2.08 -20.64 0.78
CA GLY A 272 1.87 -20.80 -0.67
C GLY A 272 0.41 -20.90 -1.14
N ASN A 273 -0.54 -20.46 -0.33
CA ASN A 273 -1.93 -20.30 -0.77
C ASN A 273 -2.32 -18.83 -0.62
N SER A 274 -2.74 -18.22 -1.70
CA SER A 274 -3.31 -16.87 -1.76
C SER A 274 -4.68 -16.74 -1.06
N GLN A 275 -5.08 -17.71 -0.25
CA GLN A 275 -6.25 -17.60 0.62
C GLN A 275 -5.81 -17.24 2.03
N PRO A 276 -6.56 -16.33 2.70
CA PRO A 276 -6.33 -16.06 4.10
C PRO A 276 -6.40 -17.36 4.91
N PRO A 277 -5.56 -17.53 5.95
CA PRO A 277 -5.65 -18.70 6.82
C PRO A 277 -7.05 -18.79 7.47
N PRO A 278 -7.50 -19.99 7.82
CA PRO A 278 -8.80 -20.16 8.45
C PRO A 278 -8.87 -19.40 9.79
N PRO A 279 -10.02 -18.81 10.13
CA PRO A 279 -10.17 -18.05 11.36
C PRO A 279 -9.98 -18.95 12.58
N GLY A 280 -9.20 -18.52 13.55
CA GLY A 280 -9.18 -19.21 14.85
C GLY A 280 -7.92 -19.20 15.70
N ILE A 281 -6.83 -18.53 15.31
CA ILE A 281 -5.64 -18.46 16.17
C ILE A 281 -5.51 -17.03 16.74
N VAL A 282 -5.72 -16.90 18.04
CA VAL A 282 -5.51 -15.65 18.76
C VAL A 282 -4.03 -15.46 18.99
N HIS A 283 -3.40 -14.51 18.30
CA HIS A 283 -2.04 -14.10 18.65
C HIS A 283 -2.03 -13.38 20.01
N PRO A 284 -1.15 -13.76 20.93
CA PRO A 284 -1.08 -13.06 22.21
C PRO A 284 -0.62 -11.61 22.00
N SER A 285 -1.36 -10.69 22.59
CA SER A 285 -1.05 -9.26 22.65
C SER A 285 0.31 -9.03 23.31
N GLY A 286 1.38 -8.99 22.54
CA GLY A 286 2.73 -8.92 23.07
C GLY A 286 3.75 -8.14 22.22
N ILE A 287 3.29 -7.19 21.44
CA ILE A 287 4.12 -6.54 20.39
C ILE A 287 5.21 -5.60 20.92
N LEU A 288 5.10 -5.12 22.15
CA LEU A 288 6.13 -4.22 22.72
C LEU A 288 7.33 -4.97 23.33
N ALA A 289 7.22 -6.26 23.59
CA ALA A 289 8.30 -7.03 24.19
C ALA A 289 9.44 -7.41 23.22
N GLY A 290 9.19 -7.41 21.91
CA GLY A 290 10.20 -7.74 20.91
C GLY A 290 11.15 -6.59 20.57
N ILE A 291 10.70 -5.34 20.73
CA ILE A 291 11.53 -4.15 20.40
C ILE A 291 12.52 -3.85 21.53
N ASP A 292 12.16 -4.14 22.78
CA ASP A 292 13.04 -3.92 23.93
C ASP A 292 14.20 -4.93 24.04
N SER A 293 14.17 -6.05 23.30
CA SER A 293 15.21 -7.07 23.31
C SER A 293 16.29 -6.89 22.24
N LEU A 294 16.13 -5.96 21.32
CA LEU A 294 17.19 -5.55 20.41
C LEU A 294 18.23 -4.77 21.22
N SER A 295 19.29 -5.46 21.65
CA SER A 295 20.34 -4.84 22.47
C SER A 295 20.94 -3.65 21.71
N GLU A 296 21.24 -2.57 22.43
CA GLU A 296 21.95 -1.40 21.88
C GLU A 296 23.25 -1.77 21.13
N SER A 297 23.82 -2.94 21.44
CA SER A 297 25.00 -3.48 20.78
C SER A 297 24.71 -3.94 19.33
N TRP A 298 23.52 -4.46 19.04
CA TRP A 298 23.13 -4.88 17.70
C TRP A 298 22.92 -3.66 16.79
N ILE A 299 22.21 -2.65 17.30
CA ILE A 299 21.98 -1.39 16.58
C ILE A 299 23.31 -0.72 16.24
N SER A 300 24.27 -0.72 17.15
CA SER A 300 25.57 -0.08 16.92
C SER A 300 26.48 -0.82 15.93
N GLN A 301 26.35 -2.15 15.82
CA GLN A 301 27.14 -2.97 14.88
C GLN A 301 26.59 -2.96 13.46
N HIS A 302 25.28 -2.81 13.26
CA HIS A 302 24.62 -2.99 11.96
C HIS A 302 24.10 -1.68 11.34
N ILE A 303 24.21 -0.55 12.05
CA ILE A 303 23.86 0.81 11.55
C ILE A 303 24.48 1.14 10.18
N ARG A 304 25.59 0.52 9.80
CA ARG A 304 26.25 0.74 8.51
C ARG A 304 25.74 -0.14 7.38
N GLN A 305 24.90 -1.13 7.66
CA GLN A 305 24.38 -2.07 6.65
C GLN A 305 22.84 -2.03 6.53
N ILE A 306 22.16 -1.50 7.54
CA ILE A 306 20.70 -1.32 7.48
C ILE A 306 20.45 0.06 6.91
N SER A 307 19.90 0.12 5.71
CA SER A 307 19.42 1.38 5.12
C SER A 307 18.54 2.13 6.12
N GLY A 308 18.72 3.46 6.18
CA GLY A 308 18.16 4.35 7.22
C GLY A 308 16.65 4.22 7.49
N ALA A 309 15.87 3.64 6.57
CA ALA A 309 14.42 3.46 6.67
C ALA A 309 13.97 2.71 7.93
N ILE A 310 14.59 1.58 8.25
CA ILE A 310 14.22 0.77 9.42
C ILE A 310 14.53 1.54 10.71
N LEU A 311 15.63 2.30 10.73
CA LEU A 311 16.00 3.11 11.90
C LEU A 311 15.06 4.30 12.14
N ILE A 312 14.54 4.91 11.09
CA ILE A 312 13.60 6.04 11.22
C ILE A 312 12.25 5.53 11.71
N LEU A 313 11.76 4.40 11.21
CA LEU A 313 10.51 3.78 11.69
C LEU A 313 10.61 3.38 13.18
N ILE A 314 11.73 2.79 13.59
CA ILE A 314 12.00 2.46 15.00
C ILE A 314 12.12 3.74 15.83
N ALA A 315 12.80 4.77 15.36
CA ALA A 315 12.97 6.03 16.07
C ALA A 315 11.65 6.81 16.19
N LEU A 316 10.79 6.79 15.16
CA LEU A 316 9.47 7.41 15.20
C LEU A 316 8.53 6.65 16.15
N ALA A 317 8.51 5.32 16.12
CA ALA A 317 7.74 4.51 17.06
C ALA A 317 8.16 4.75 18.52
N VAL A 318 9.46 4.79 18.79
CA VAL A 318 10.00 5.06 20.13
C VAL A 318 9.78 6.52 20.57
N GLY A 319 9.85 7.47 19.64
CA GLY A 319 9.58 8.89 19.89
C GLY A 319 8.12 9.18 20.24
N LEU A 320 7.19 8.52 19.57
CA LEU A 320 5.74 8.63 19.83
C LEU A 320 5.35 8.00 21.18
N LEU A 321 5.99 6.90 21.56
CA LEU A 321 5.74 6.23 22.84
C LEU A 321 6.23 7.06 24.04
N ARG A 322 7.35 7.78 23.92
CA ARG A 322 7.86 8.66 24.99
C ARG A 322 7.00 9.90 25.26
N LYS A 323 6.21 10.36 24.28
CA LYS A 323 5.29 11.50 24.45
C LYS A 323 3.98 11.17 25.17
N ARG A 324 3.68 9.89 25.39
CA ARG A 324 2.43 9.44 26.02
C ARG A 324 2.52 9.04 27.50
N GLN A 325 3.67 9.23 28.14
CA GLN A 325 3.72 9.04 29.60
C GLN A 325 3.30 10.33 30.31
N PRO A 326 2.22 10.33 31.09
CA PRO A 326 1.88 11.47 31.93
C PRO A 326 2.91 11.61 33.02
N GLU A 327 3.41 12.82 33.23
CA GLU A 327 4.18 13.19 34.43
C GLU A 327 3.30 12.93 35.65
N THR A 328 3.72 12.00 36.50
CA THR A 328 3.18 11.83 37.86
C THR A 328 3.97 12.65 38.86
#